data_7fa5ccf71bb1377faf4e224c5e589d5c
#
_entry.id   7fa5ccf71bb1377faf4e224c5e589d5c
#
_cell.length_a   1.000
_cell.length_b   1.000
_cell.length_c   1.000
_cell.angle_alpha   90.00
_cell.angle_beta   90.00
_cell.angle_gamma   90.00
#
_symmetry.space_group_name_H-M   'P 1'
#
loop_
_entity.id
_entity.type
_entity.pdbx_description
1 polymer ?
#
loop_
_entity_poly.entity_id
_entity_poly.type
_entity_poly.pdbx_seq_one_letter_code
_entity_poly.pdbx_strand_id
1 'polypeptide(L)'
;MALPARSLYNFFIILTAITLKLLLMAKNITQHWNADFLNKSPIFSDLKLLLQDVNWADWPGCSGLMALLKSPITLASGLTLDMKPQDDSLPFPEMGYEERVFKTGIISTREQSWHDLFNAFIWILFPQTKIFLNQLHMQELHKQLGKKRTPTRDAITHLDESGIIIASTDTQLLQSLKNHQWQQAFVKNRSCWLPGDQQNTGAFVFGHGMYEKAFKPFIGFTGKAYCLTVPDDFFSLSKIEQYKALDVLLRDDIKKHNRLADSRSLSPLPILGVPGWYSANSNPEFYNNKDYFRPKHVKKISNADK
;
A
#
# COMPACT_ATOMS: atom_id res chain seq x y z
N MET A 1 -15.88 37.25 32.97
CA MET A 1 -14.45 37.60 32.77
C MET A 1 -13.94 36.73 31.62
N ALA A 2 -13.80 37.26 30.44
CA ALA A 2 -13.29 36.49 29.27
C ALA A 2 -11.76 36.51 29.28
N LEU A 3 -11.14 35.33 29.11
CA LEU A 3 -9.70 35.22 29.00
C LEU A 3 -9.19 35.96 27.75
N PRO A 4 -8.06 36.68 27.83
CA PRO A 4 -7.56 37.46 26.70
C PRO A 4 -7.15 36.52 25.53
N ALA A 5 -7.51 36.91 24.32
CA ALA A 5 -7.29 36.13 23.06
C ALA A 5 -5.85 35.62 22.88
N ARG A 6 -4.85 36.31 23.42
CA ARG A 6 -3.44 35.88 23.44
C ARG A 6 -3.20 34.61 24.27
N SER A 7 -3.99 34.36 25.30
CA SER A 7 -3.86 33.15 26.15
C SER A 7 -4.37 31.91 25.42
N LEU A 8 -5.45 32.03 24.67
CA LEU A 8 -6.01 30.95 23.85
C LEU A 8 -5.08 30.57 22.69
N TYR A 9 -4.46 31.56 22.04
CA TYR A 9 -3.49 31.28 20.94
C TYR A 9 -2.25 30.54 21.42
N ASN A 10 -1.69 30.93 22.56
CA ASN A 10 -0.56 30.23 23.18
C ASN A 10 -0.95 28.82 23.67
N PHE A 11 -2.15 28.62 24.15
CA PHE A 11 -2.66 27.30 24.56
C PHE A 11 -2.79 26.36 23.32
N PHE A 12 -3.27 26.87 22.18
CA PHE A 12 -3.35 26.10 20.94
C PHE A 12 -1.96 25.74 20.39
N ILE A 13 -0.99 26.64 20.45
CA ILE A 13 0.39 26.36 20.01
C ILE A 13 1.04 25.30 20.90
N ILE A 14 0.83 25.36 22.22
CA ILE A 14 1.37 24.37 23.17
C ILE A 14 0.68 23.02 22.94
N LEU A 15 -0.63 22.99 22.73
CA LEU A 15 -1.38 21.75 22.49
C LEU A 15 -0.95 21.08 21.17
N THR A 16 -0.75 21.87 20.10
CA THR A 16 -0.24 21.35 18.81
C THR A 16 1.21 20.88 18.92
N ALA A 17 2.06 21.55 19.68
CA ALA A 17 3.44 21.13 19.91
C ALA A 17 3.51 19.85 20.77
N ILE A 18 2.65 19.71 21.80
CA ILE A 18 2.54 18.50 22.61
C ILE A 18 2.00 17.34 21.76
N THR A 19 0.96 17.58 20.96
CA THR A 19 0.38 16.55 20.06
C THR A 19 1.40 16.11 19.00
N LEU A 20 2.17 17.04 18.44
CA LEU A 20 3.25 16.74 17.50
C LEU A 20 4.39 15.98 18.18
N LYS A 21 4.75 16.34 19.42
CA LYS A 21 5.77 15.66 20.22
C LYS A 21 5.32 14.26 20.64
N LEU A 22 4.04 14.08 20.99
CA LEU A 22 3.44 12.76 21.27
C LEU A 22 3.35 11.90 20.00
N LEU A 23 3.02 12.48 18.86
CA LEU A 23 3.07 11.80 17.56
C LEU A 23 4.49 11.41 17.14
N LEU A 24 5.48 12.26 17.42
CA LEU A 24 6.89 11.96 17.19
C LEU A 24 7.43 10.92 18.17
N MET A 25 6.99 10.94 19.43
CA MET A 25 7.30 9.90 20.42
C MET A 25 6.59 8.57 20.11
N ALA A 26 5.37 8.59 19.57
CA ALA A 26 4.69 7.39 19.10
C ALA A 26 5.39 6.73 17.90
N LYS A 27 6.18 7.50 17.14
CA LYS A 27 7.03 6.95 16.07
C LYS A 27 8.27 6.19 16.56
N ASN A 28 8.66 6.37 17.82
CA ASN A 28 9.80 5.70 18.44
C ASN A 28 9.41 4.61 19.44
N ILE A 29 8.17 4.10 19.36
CA ILE A 29 7.80 2.91 20.13
C ILE A 29 8.54 1.73 19.52
N THR A 30 9.51 1.20 20.23
CA THR A 30 10.20 -0.04 19.88
C THR A 30 9.15 -1.13 19.72
N GLN A 31 8.99 -1.62 18.50
CA GLN A 31 8.04 -2.67 18.20
C GLN A 31 8.67 -4.01 18.56
N HIS A 32 7.88 -4.95 19.07
CA HIS A 32 8.39 -6.27 19.39
C HIS A 32 8.38 -7.16 18.16
N TRP A 33 9.46 -7.92 17.97
CA TRP A 33 9.52 -8.97 16.95
C TRP A 33 8.49 -10.07 17.26
N ASN A 34 7.87 -10.55 16.23
CA ASN A 34 6.97 -11.70 16.28
C ASN A 34 7.30 -12.64 15.12
N ALA A 35 8.10 -13.65 15.38
CA ALA A 35 8.53 -14.63 14.37
C ALA A 35 7.35 -15.33 13.68
N ASP A 36 6.18 -15.41 14.35
CA ASP A 36 4.96 -16.04 13.82
C ASP A 36 4.01 -15.03 13.13
N PHE A 37 4.50 -13.86 12.73
CA PHE A 37 3.65 -12.80 12.17
C PHE A 37 2.90 -13.23 10.89
N LEU A 38 3.49 -14.11 10.10
CA LEU A 38 2.89 -14.61 8.86
C LEU A 38 1.57 -15.38 9.08
N ASN A 39 1.35 -15.90 10.29
CA ASN A 39 0.14 -16.64 10.66
C ASN A 39 -0.92 -15.76 11.35
N LYS A 40 -0.63 -14.47 11.61
CA LYS A 40 -1.57 -13.56 12.30
C LYS A 40 -2.75 -13.13 11.45
N SER A 41 -2.60 -13.12 10.14
CA SER A 41 -3.69 -12.77 9.21
C SER A 41 -3.48 -13.44 7.86
N PRO A 42 -4.54 -13.86 7.17
CA PRO A 42 -4.46 -14.34 5.79
C PRO A 42 -3.84 -13.31 4.82
N ILE A 43 -3.89 -12.02 5.16
CA ILE A 43 -3.30 -10.92 4.35
C ILE A 43 -1.77 -11.07 4.22
N PHE A 44 -1.11 -11.73 5.19
CA PHE A 44 0.32 -12.02 5.13
C PHE A 44 0.69 -13.23 4.28
N SER A 45 -0.30 -13.98 3.75
CA SER A 45 -0.06 -15.25 3.05
C SER A 45 0.96 -15.15 1.93
N ASP A 46 0.93 -14.04 1.19
CA ASP A 46 1.82 -13.83 0.04
C ASP A 46 3.27 -13.56 0.46
N LEU A 47 3.50 -13.04 1.68
CA LEU A 47 4.86 -12.85 2.21
C LEU A 47 5.56 -14.17 2.52
N LYS A 48 4.81 -15.28 2.68
CA LYS A 48 5.39 -16.62 2.84
C LYS A 48 6.28 -17.00 1.66
N LEU A 49 6.01 -16.46 0.47
CA LEU A 49 6.84 -16.69 -0.72
C LEU A 49 8.26 -16.13 -0.60
N LEU A 50 8.40 -15.00 0.07
CA LEU A 50 9.70 -14.38 0.30
C LEU A 50 10.46 -15.07 1.44
N LEU A 51 9.74 -15.62 2.41
CA LEU A 51 10.27 -16.02 3.71
C LEU A 51 10.21 -17.52 3.94
N GLN A 52 9.90 -18.33 2.91
CA GLN A 52 9.77 -19.79 3.02
C GLN A 52 11.06 -20.47 3.53
N ASP A 53 12.22 -19.94 3.13
CA ASP A 53 13.54 -20.47 3.46
C ASP A 53 14.25 -19.63 4.53
N VAL A 54 13.51 -18.75 5.22
CA VAL A 54 14.05 -17.78 6.17
C VAL A 54 13.44 -18.01 7.55
N ASN A 55 14.30 -18.16 8.54
CA ASN A 55 13.88 -18.24 9.95
C ASN A 55 14.62 -17.14 10.74
N TRP A 56 13.98 -16.00 10.91
CA TRP A 56 14.48 -14.91 11.72
C TRP A 56 13.97 -15.05 13.16
N ALA A 57 14.88 -15.38 14.07
CA ALA A 57 14.57 -15.45 15.51
C ALA A 57 14.34 -14.04 16.10
N ASP A 58 14.89 -12.99 15.44
CA ASP A 58 14.78 -11.58 15.81
C ASP A 58 14.63 -10.72 14.55
N TRP A 59 14.54 -9.41 14.71
CA TRP A 59 14.46 -8.46 13.62
C TRP A 59 15.57 -8.66 12.60
N PRO A 60 15.25 -8.76 11.29
CA PRO A 60 16.26 -8.81 10.26
C PRO A 60 16.96 -7.43 10.17
N GLY A 61 18.29 -7.44 10.10
CA GLY A 61 19.04 -6.28 9.70
C GLY A 61 18.96 -6.03 8.18
N CYS A 62 19.46 -4.89 7.72
CA CYS A 62 19.49 -4.55 6.29
C CYS A 62 20.16 -5.62 5.42
N SER A 63 21.25 -6.26 5.92
CA SER A 63 21.90 -7.37 5.22
C SER A 63 20.99 -8.59 5.04
N GLY A 64 20.18 -8.92 6.05
CA GLY A 64 19.19 -10.00 5.96
C GLY A 64 18.09 -9.70 4.95
N LEU A 65 17.67 -8.45 4.84
CA LEU A 65 16.71 -8.00 3.82
C LEU A 65 17.31 -8.05 2.41
N MET A 66 18.54 -7.58 2.25
CA MET A 66 19.24 -7.62 0.96
C MET A 66 19.49 -9.06 0.49
N ALA A 67 19.68 -10.01 1.39
CA ALA A 67 19.87 -11.43 1.06
C ALA A 67 18.60 -12.07 0.44
N LEU A 68 17.40 -11.47 0.59
CA LEU A 68 16.18 -11.92 -0.07
C LEU A 68 16.17 -11.58 -1.57
N LEU A 69 16.99 -10.66 -2.03
CA LEU A 69 17.10 -10.30 -3.44
C LEU A 69 17.81 -11.40 -4.21
N LYS A 70 17.14 -11.97 -5.20
CA LYS A 70 17.74 -12.98 -6.11
C LYS A 70 18.72 -12.35 -7.11
N SER A 71 18.59 -11.06 -7.37
CA SER A 71 19.47 -10.27 -8.25
C SER A 71 19.46 -8.80 -7.80
N PRO A 72 20.54 -8.05 -8.06
CA PRO A 72 20.59 -6.61 -7.77
C PRO A 72 19.46 -5.86 -8.49
N ILE A 73 18.86 -4.90 -7.80
CA ILE A 73 17.87 -3.97 -8.37
C ILE A 73 18.62 -2.73 -8.85
N THR A 74 18.51 -2.41 -10.15
CA THR A 74 19.08 -1.20 -10.72
C THR A 74 18.00 -0.15 -10.91
N LEU A 75 18.20 1.02 -10.29
CA LEU A 75 17.28 2.15 -10.35
C LEU A 75 17.32 2.85 -11.72
N ALA A 76 16.33 3.70 -12.00
CA ALA A 76 16.30 4.53 -13.20
C ALA A 76 17.50 5.49 -13.31
N SER A 77 18.13 5.83 -12.18
CA SER A 77 19.36 6.62 -12.10
C SER A 77 20.63 5.84 -12.47
N GLY A 78 20.53 4.51 -12.69
CA GLY A 78 21.67 3.63 -12.93
C GLY A 78 22.36 3.12 -11.65
N LEU A 79 21.93 3.58 -10.48
CA LEU A 79 22.48 3.13 -9.20
C LEU A 79 21.87 1.78 -8.79
N THR A 80 22.66 0.97 -8.08
CA THR A 80 22.15 -0.26 -7.47
C THR A 80 21.48 0.08 -6.14
N LEU A 81 20.30 -0.51 -5.93
CA LEU A 81 19.55 -0.37 -4.68
C LEU A 81 20.32 -1.05 -3.53
N ASP A 82 20.38 -0.37 -2.39
CA ASP A 82 20.89 -0.90 -1.13
C ASP A 82 19.99 -0.47 0.03
N MET A 83 19.98 -1.24 1.11
CA MET A 83 19.24 -0.93 2.34
C MET A 83 20.24 -0.56 3.43
N LYS A 84 20.07 0.59 4.07
CA LYS A 84 20.92 1.08 5.14
C LYS A 84 20.09 1.42 6.38
N PRO A 85 20.64 1.23 7.59
CA PRO A 85 20.01 1.74 8.80
C PRO A 85 19.77 3.24 8.70
N GLN A 86 18.64 3.69 9.24
CA GLN A 86 18.34 5.11 9.38
C GLN A 86 18.92 5.62 10.69
N ASP A 87 20.23 5.82 10.72
CA ASP A 87 21.01 6.31 11.85
C ASP A 87 21.91 7.49 11.43
N ASP A 88 22.77 7.92 12.31
CA ASP A 88 23.67 9.07 12.09
C ASP A 88 24.71 8.82 10.97
N SER A 89 24.91 7.59 10.54
CA SER A 89 25.81 7.24 9.43
C SER A 89 25.15 7.41 8.05
N LEU A 90 23.83 7.64 8.02
CA LEU A 90 23.09 7.77 6.77
C LEU A 90 23.51 9.04 6.01
N PRO A 91 23.99 8.93 4.75
CA PRO A 91 24.39 10.10 3.98
C PRO A 91 23.19 11.02 3.69
N PHE A 92 23.43 12.32 3.73
CA PHE A 92 22.44 13.37 3.42
C PHE A 92 21.16 13.25 4.28
N PRO A 93 21.27 13.45 5.61
CA PRO A 93 20.13 13.26 6.54
C PRO A 93 18.94 14.20 6.25
N GLU A 94 19.18 15.37 5.64
CA GLU A 94 18.17 16.35 5.23
C GLU A 94 17.33 15.91 4.01
N MET A 95 17.82 14.92 3.27
CA MET A 95 17.17 14.48 2.03
C MET A 95 15.92 13.66 2.34
N GLY A 96 14.82 13.96 1.63
CA GLY A 96 13.58 13.17 1.72
C GLY A 96 13.80 11.72 1.23
N TYR A 97 12.95 10.80 1.71
CA TYR A 97 13.06 9.37 1.40
C TYR A 97 13.17 9.09 -0.11
N GLU A 98 12.21 9.56 -0.90
CA GLU A 98 12.17 9.31 -2.35
C GLU A 98 13.37 9.91 -3.09
N GLU A 99 13.78 11.10 -2.67
CA GLU A 99 14.94 11.78 -3.24
C GLU A 99 16.23 11.03 -2.92
N ARG A 100 16.37 10.51 -1.70
CA ARG A 100 17.49 9.68 -1.27
C ARG A 100 17.59 8.42 -2.12
N VAL A 101 16.50 7.67 -2.24
CA VAL A 101 16.45 6.46 -3.08
C VAL A 101 16.90 6.79 -4.49
N PHE A 102 16.36 7.85 -5.11
CA PHE A 102 16.68 8.23 -6.48
C PHE A 102 18.15 8.65 -6.67
N LYS A 103 18.69 9.47 -5.76
CA LYS A 103 20.04 10.06 -5.88
C LYS A 103 21.18 9.17 -5.37
N THR A 104 20.88 8.29 -4.43
CA THR A 104 21.92 7.49 -3.76
C THR A 104 21.74 5.99 -3.89
N GLY A 105 20.57 5.52 -4.32
CA GLY A 105 20.22 4.10 -4.33
C GLY A 105 19.89 3.54 -2.93
N ILE A 106 19.82 4.38 -1.89
CA ILE A 106 19.70 3.92 -0.50
C ILE A 106 18.27 4.01 -0.02
N ILE A 107 17.69 2.86 0.35
CA ILE A 107 16.50 2.75 1.17
C ILE A 107 16.91 2.87 2.63
N SER A 108 16.55 3.98 3.27
CA SER A 108 16.77 4.14 4.72
C SER A 108 15.73 3.31 5.48
N THR A 109 16.20 2.44 6.36
CA THR A 109 15.40 1.47 7.09
C THR A 109 15.61 1.67 8.59
N ARG A 110 14.55 2.01 9.31
CA ARG A 110 14.61 2.09 10.78
C ARG A 110 14.68 0.68 11.36
N GLU A 111 15.52 0.50 12.33
CA GLU A 111 15.57 -0.75 13.07
C GLU A 111 14.27 -1.00 13.83
N GLN A 112 13.89 -2.25 13.97
CA GLN A 112 12.71 -2.69 14.72
C GLN A 112 11.40 -2.00 14.29
N SER A 113 11.24 -1.75 12.99
CA SER A 113 10.07 -1.10 12.40
C SER A 113 9.35 -2.04 11.44
N TRP A 114 8.13 -2.47 11.79
CA TRP A 114 7.28 -3.24 10.88
C TRP A 114 6.97 -2.49 9.59
N HIS A 115 6.78 -1.18 9.68
CA HIS A 115 6.53 -0.33 8.51
C HIS A 115 7.66 -0.42 7.49
N ASP A 116 8.90 -0.25 7.95
CA ASP A 116 10.07 -0.24 7.07
C ASP A 116 10.40 -1.65 6.56
N LEU A 117 10.19 -2.68 7.38
CA LEU A 117 10.30 -4.08 6.99
C LEU A 117 9.31 -4.40 5.84
N PHE A 118 8.05 -4.02 5.97
CA PHE A 118 7.07 -4.25 4.92
C PHE A 118 7.35 -3.44 3.67
N ASN A 119 7.83 -2.21 3.80
CA ASN A 119 8.28 -1.43 2.65
C ASN A 119 9.44 -2.12 1.91
N ALA A 120 10.40 -2.70 2.64
CA ALA A 120 11.48 -3.50 2.04
C ALA A 120 10.92 -4.71 1.27
N PHE A 121 9.93 -5.43 1.82
CA PHE A 121 9.29 -6.55 1.11
C PHE A 121 8.57 -6.10 -0.17
N ILE A 122 7.93 -4.93 -0.18
CA ILE A 122 7.31 -4.40 -1.40
C ILE A 122 8.36 -4.04 -2.45
N TRP A 123 9.51 -3.50 -2.05
CA TRP A 123 10.64 -3.29 -2.99
C TRP A 123 11.14 -4.60 -3.62
N ILE A 124 11.11 -5.70 -2.87
CA ILE A 124 11.53 -7.03 -3.36
C ILE A 124 10.48 -7.66 -4.27
N LEU A 125 9.19 -7.52 -3.93
CA LEU A 125 8.07 -8.09 -4.69
C LEU A 125 7.74 -7.32 -5.98
N PHE A 126 7.88 -5.98 -5.95
CA PHE A 126 7.49 -5.08 -7.02
C PHE A 126 8.61 -4.12 -7.44
N PRO A 127 9.82 -4.61 -7.72
CA PRO A 127 10.98 -3.74 -7.97
C PRO A 127 10.77 -2.79 -9.15
N GLN A 128 10.20 -3.25 -10.26
CA GLN A 128 10.04 -2.42 -11.46
C GLN A 128 8.98 -1.33 -11.26
N THR A 129 7.89 -1.65 -10.58
CA THR A 129 6.86 -0.67 -10.23
C THR A 129 7.42 0.35 -9.24
N LYS A 130 8.13 -0.08 -8.19
CA LYS A 130 8.75 0.85 -7.20
C LYS A 130 9.77 1.77 -7.85
N ILE A 131 10.62 1.26 -8.74
CA ILE A 131 11.56 2.08 -9.53
C ILE A 131 10.82 3.15 -10.33
N PHE A 132 9.76 2.74 -11.04
CA PHE A 132 8.97 3.66 -11.86
C PHE A 132 8.26 4.73 -11.00
N LEU A 133 7.66 4.32 -9.88
CA LEU A 133 7.00 5.25 -8.96
C LEU A 133 7.99 6.26 -8.34
N ASN A 134 9.18 5.81 -7.96
CA ASN A 134 10.24 6.69 -7.47
C ASN A 134 10.67 7.71 -8.53
N GLN A 135 10.87 7.28 -9.79
CA GLN A 135 11.17 8.17 -10.91
C GLN A 135 10.05 9.19 -11.14
N LEU A 136 8.79 8.73 -11.16
CA LEU A 136 7.62 9.60 -11.35
C LEU A 136 7.49 10.61 -10.19
N HIS A 137 7.75 10.15 -8.96
CA HIS A 137 7.75 11.02 -7.78
C HIS A 137 8.77 12.16 -7.92
N MET A 138 9.99 11.86 -8.41
CA MET A 138 11.03 12.86 -8.65
C MET A 138 10.66 13.85 -9.77
N GLN A 139 10.08 13.36 -10.87
CA GLN A 139 9.56 14.23 -11.94
C GLN A 139 8.52 15.21 -11.41
N GLU A 140 7.62 14.75 -10.57
CA GLU A 140 6.57 15.57 -9.96
C GLU A 140 7.12 16.52 -8.87
N LEU A 141 8.19 16.14 -8.17
CA LEU A 141 8.85 17.02 -7.21
C LEU A 141 9.41 18.27 -7.88
N HIS A 142 9.99 18.12 -9.08
CA HIS A 142 10.50 19.25 -9.86
C HIS A 142 9.39 20.20 -10.38
N LYS A 143 8.17 19.68 -10.54
CA LYS A 143 7.00 20.49 -10.97
C LYS A 143 6.32 21.19 -9.79
N GLN A 144 6.66 20.83 -8.56
CA GLN A 144 5.98 21.35 -7.37
C GLN A 144 6.34 22.80 -7.12
N LEU A 145 5.32 23.68 -7.13
CA LEU A 145 5.43 25.08 -6.74
C LEU A 145 4.97 25.22 -5.27
N GLY A 146 5.89 25.55 -4.38
CA GLY A 146 5.60 25.72 -2.94
C GLY A 146 5.46 24.41 -2.16
N LYS A 147 4.70 24.45 -1.05
CA LYS A 147 4.60 23.31 -0.10
C LYS A 147 3.53 22.27 -0.45
N LYS A 148 2.60 22.58 -1.35
CA LYS A 148 1.49 21.69 -1.70
C LYS A 148 1.97 20.61 -2.67
N ARG A 149 1.71 19.34 -2.34
CA ARG A 149 2.00 18.21 -3.22
C ARG A 149 1.16 18.26 -4.50
N THR A 150 1.68 17.75 -5.60
CA THR A 150 0.89 17.54 -6.81
C THR A 150 -0.11 16.40 -6.62
N PRO A 151 -1.25 16.40 -7.34
CA PRO A 151 -2.22 15.30 -7.27
C PRO A 151 -1.60 13.94 -7.59
N THR A 152 -0.65 13.89 -8.51
CA THR A 152 0.10 12.68 -8.86
C THR A 152 0.94 12.18 -7.68
N ARG A 153 1.64 13.06 -6.95
CA ARG A 153 2.40 12.68 -5.76
C ARG A 153 1.51 12.12 -4.65
N ASP A 154 0.32 12.70 -4.47
CA ASP A 154 -0.66 12.19 -3.52
C ASP A 154 -1.17 10.79 -3.94
N ALA A 155 -1.44 10.59 -5.25
CA ALA A 155 -1.86 9.30 -5.77
C ALA A 155 -0.78 8.22 -5.60
N ILE A 156 0.48 8.53 -5.90
CA ILE A 156 1.62 7.64 -5.67
C ILE A 156 1.71 7.26 -4.18
N THR A 157 1.66 8.25 -3.29
CA THR A 157 1.70 8.01 -1.84
C THR A 157 0.54 7.11 -1.38
N HIS A 158 -0.68 7.35 -1.88
CA HIS A 158 -1.83 6.50 -1.56
C HIS A 158 -1.67 5.05 -2.05
N LEU A 159 -1.09 4.84 -3.22
CA LEU A 159 -0.81 3.50 -3.73
C LEU A 159 0.28 2.83 -2.89
N ASP A 160 1.36 3.53 -2.59
CA ASP A 160 2.52 3.01 -1.85
C ASP A 160 2.20 2.69 -0.38
N GLU A 161 1.32 3.45 0.25
CA GLU A 161 0.91 3.25 1.64
C GLU A 161 -0.28 2.31 1.81
N SER A 162 -1.24 2.36 0.90
CA SER A 162 -2.56 1.72 1.09
C SER A 162 -3.06 0.95 -0.12
N GLY A 163 -2.21 0.73 -1.13
CA GLY A 163 -2.59 0.11 -2.39
C GLY A 163 -2.86 -1.38 -2.27
N ILE A 164 -3.96 -1.81 -2.90
CA ILE A 164 -4.26 -3.21 -3.16
C ILE A 164 -4.46 -3.36 -4.66
N ILE A 165 -3.66 -4.20 -5.28
CA ILE A 165 -3.83 -4.52 -6.70
C ILE A 165 -4.91 -5.60 -6.78
N ILE A 166 -5.99 -5.29 -7.49
CA ILE A 166 -7.01 -6.28 -7.83
C ILE A 166 -6.75 -6.70 -9.28
N ALA A 167 -6.15 -7.86 -9.44
CA ALA A 167 -5.91 -8.48 -10.73
C ALA A 167 -7.11 -9.34 -11.11
N SER A 168 -7.65 -9.17 -12.33
CA SER A 168 -8.76 -10.00 -12.82
C SER A 168 -8.75 -10.10 -14.34
N THR A 169 -9.14 -11.27 -14.86
CA THR A 169 -9.49 -11.45 -16.29
C THR A 169 -10.92 -10.97 -16.55
N ASP A 170 -11.76 -10.84 -15.50
CA ASP A 170 -13.14 -10.38 -15.59
C ASP A 170 -13.26 -8.86 -15.38
N THR A 171 -13.40 -8.14 -16.48
CA THR A 171 -13.56 -6.68 -16.46
C THR A 171 -14.89 -6.23 -15.82
N GLN A 172 -15.96 -7.06 -15.83
CA GLN A 172 -17.22 -6.75 -15.21
C GLN A 172 -17.12 -6.82 -13.68
N LEU A 173 -16.35 -7.78 -13.16
CA LEU A 173 -16.05 -7.86 -11.73
C LEU A 173 -15.27 -6.62 -11.29
N LEU A 174 -14.23 -6.22 -12.03
CA LEU A 174 -13.48 -4.99 -11.75
C LEU A 174 -14.37 -3.74 -11.78
N GLN A 175 -15.32 -3.68 -12.71
CA GLN A 175 -16.28 -2.58 -12.78
C GLN A 175 -17.25 -2.58 -11.59
N SER A 176 -17.68 -3.76 -11.13
CA SER A 176 -18.51 -3.91 -9.93
C SER A 176 -17.83 -3.34 -8.68
N LEU A 177 -16.51 -3.60 -8.51
CA LEU A 177 -15.71 -3.01 -7.43
C LEU A 177 -15.65 -1.48 -7.53
N LYS A 178 -15.36 -0.94 -8.73
CA LYS A 178 -15.32 0.52 -8.97
C LYS A 178 -16.67 1.20 -8.72
N ASN A 179 -17.75 0.46 -8.85
CA ASN A 179 -19.11 0.94 -8.61
C ASN A 179 -19.63 0.64 -7.20
N HIS A 180 -18.78 0.10 -6.30
CA HIS A 180 -19.12 -0.29 -4.94
C HIS A 180 -20.29 -1.29 -4.86
N GLN A 181 -20.39 -2.16 -5.86
CA GLN A 181 -21.39 -3.23 -5.91
C GLN A 181 -20.86 -4.45 -5.13
N TRP A 182 -20.68 -4.29 -3.83
CA TRP A 182 -19.99 -5.24 -2.96
C TRP A 182 -20.61 -6.63 -2.94
N GLN A 183 -21.95 -6.71 -2.92
CA GLN A 183 -22.67 -7.98 -2.99
C GLN A 183 -22.39 -8.71 -4.31
N GLN A 184 -22.33 -7.98 -5.43
CA GLN A 184 -21.98 -8.57 -6.73
C GLN A 184 -20.52 -9.03 -6.75
N ALA A 185 -19.61 -8.18 -6.31
CA ALA A 185 -18.17 -8.43 -6.40
C ALA A 185 -17.69 -9.55 -5.46
N PHE A 186 -18.19 -9.58 -4.21
CA PHE A 186 -17.64 -10.45 -3.16
C PHE A 186 -18.52 -11.63 -2.79
N VAL A 187 -19.83 -11.54 -3.02
CA VAL A 187 -20.78 -12.62 -2.66
C VAL A 187 -21.14 -13.44 -3.87
N LYS A 188 -21.70 -12.82 -4.92
CA LYS A 188 -22.15 -13.55 -6.12
C LYS A 188 -20.97 -14.12 -6.92
N ASN A 189 -19.86 -13.36 -7.00
CA ASN A 189 -18.65 -13.79 -7.70
C ASN A 189 -17.59 -14.35 -6.73
N ARG A 190 -18.00 -14.89 -5.58
CA ARG A 190 -17.07 -15.35 -4.55
C ARG A 190 -16.08 -16.42 -5.06
N SER A 191 -16.58 -17.37 -5.86
CA SER A 191 -15.75 -18.44 -6.43
C SER A 191 -14.61 -17.92 -7.31
N CYS A 192 -14.80 -16.76 -7.94
CA CYS A 192 -13.77 -16.14 -8.78
C CYS A 192 -12.54 -15.67 -7.99
N TRP A 193 -12.67 -15.49 -6.67
CA TRP A 193 -11.57 -15.02 -5.79
C TRP A 193 -10.81 -16.15 -5.11
N LEU A 194 -11.43 -17.31 -4.97
CA LEU A 194 -10.87 -18.42 -4.22
C LEU A 194 -10.10 -19.36 -5.12
N PRO A 195 -9.01 -20.00 -4.62
CA PRO A 195 -8.28 -20.99 -5.39
C PRO A 195 -9.20 -22.09 -5.93
N GLY A 196 -9.02 -22.46 -7.19
CA GLY A 196 -9.81 -23.49 -7.90
C GLY A 196 -10.04 -23.12 -9.36
N ASP A 197 -10.77 -23.98 -10.09
CA ASP A 197 -10.98 -23.86 -11.55
C ASP A 197 -11.70 -22.59 -11.99
N GLN A 198 -12.43 -21.94 -11.07
CA GLN A 198 -13.16 -20.70 -11.34
C GLN A 198 -12.36 -19.45 -10.97
N GLN A 199 -11.14 -19.59 -10.42
CA GLN A 199 -10.36 -18.44 -10.03
C GLN A 199 -9.94 -17.62 -11.24
N ASN A 200 -10.40 -16.39 -11.29
CA ASN A 200 -10.04 -15.40 -12.30
C ASN A 200 -9.75 -14.00 -11.72
N THR A 201 -9.75 -13.91 -10.39
CA THR A 201 -9.56 -12.66 -9.65
C THR A 201 -8.71 -12.90 -8.42
N GLY A 202 -7.83 -11.96 -8.10
CA GLY A 202 -6.98 -12.00 -6.91
C GLY A 202 -6.69 -10.61 -6.38
N ALA A 203 -6.44 -10.52 -5.08
CA ALA A 203 -5.99 -9.31 -4.41
C ALA A 203 -4.54 -9.47 -3.96
N PHE A 204 -3.71 -8.47 -4.25
CA PHE A 204 -2.29 -8.45 -3.95
C PHE A 204 -1.96 -7.16 -3.20
N VAL A 205 -1.32 -7.27 -2.06
CA VAL A 205 -0.94 -6.11 -1.26
C VAL A 205 0.27 -5.43 -1.90
N PHE A 206 0.12 -4.15 -2.22
CA PHE A 206 1.20 -3.28 -2.67
C PHE A 206 1.54 -2.22 -1.61
N GLY A 207 0.53 -1.65 -0.98
CA GLY A 207 0.70 -0.64 0.07
C GLY A 207 1.25 -1.26 1.35
N HIS A 208 2.51 -0.97 1.68
CA HIS A 208 3.20 -1.57 2.82
C HIS A 208 2.50 -1.28 4.17
N GLY A 209 1.86 -0.11 4.34
CA GLY A 209 1.08 0.21 5.54
C GLY A 209 -0.16 -0.66 5.75
N MET A 210 -0.59 -1.42 4.72
CA MET A 210 -1.70 -2.37 4.86
C MET A 210 -1.29 -3.59 5.70
N TYR A 211 -0.06 -4.06 5.56
CA TYR A 211 0.45 -5.15 6.38
C TYR A 211 0.53 -4.76 7.86
N GLU A 212 0.97 -3.55 8.17
CA GLU A 212 1.02 -3.08 9.56
C GLU A 212 -0.37 -3.08 10.22
N LYS A 213 -1.40 -2.61 9.49
CA LYS A 213 -2.79 -2.63 9.96
C LYS A 213 -3.38 -4.04 10.05
N ALA A 214 -2.87 -4.99 9.26
CA ALA A 214 -3.34 -6.37 9.25
C ALA A 214 -2.99 -7.16 10.52
N PHE A 215 -2.09 -6.66 11.39
CA PHE A 215 -1.85 -7.25 12.72
C PHE A 215 -3.09 -7.19 13.63
N LYS A 216 -3.91 -6.15 13.50
CA LYS A 216 -5.13 -5.96 14.28
C LYS A 216 -6.24 -5.46 13.36
N PRO A 217 -6.83 -6.34 12.52
CA PRO A 217 -7.90 -5.97 11.62
C PRO A 217 -9.11 -5.40 12.38
N PHE A 218 -9.75 -4.37 11.85
CA PHE A 218 -10.90 -3.72 12.46
C PHE A 218 -11.94 -3.35 11.39
N ILE A 219 -13.21 -3.29 11.76
CA ILE A 219 -14.28 -2.80 10.89
C ILE A 219 -13.99 -1.33 10.54
N GLY A 220 -13.91 -1.04 9.24
CA GLY A 220 -13.41 0.26 8.74
C GLY A 220 -12.03 0.17 8.09
N PHE A 221 -11.34 -0.97 8.21
CA PHE A 221 -10.06 -1.20 7.54
C PHE A 221 -10.24 -1.16 6.03
N THR A 222 -9.81 -0.05 5.42
CA THR A 222 -10.00 0.26 3.99
C THR A 222 -8.67 0.54 3.33
N GLY A 223 -8.46 -0.04 2.15
CA GLY A 223 -7.33 0.22 1.26
C GLY A 223 -7.74 1.03 0.03
N LYS A 224 -6.80 1.15 -0.91
CA LYS A 224 -6.95 1.80 -2.21
C LYS A 224 -6.79 0.75 -3.31
N ALA A 225 -7.90 0.34 -3.94
CA ALA A 225 -7.85 -0.62 -5.02
C ALA A 225 -7.30 -0.01 -6.31
N TYR A 226 -6.28 -0.64 -6.86
CA TYR A 226 -5.85 -0.49 -8.23
C TYR A 226 -6.38 -1.68 -9.03
N CYS A 227 -7.40 -1.47 -9.85
CA CYS A 227 -8.03 -2.52 -10.66
C CYS A 227 -7.23 -2.71 -11.96
N LEU A 228 -6.65 -3.89 -12.14
CA LEU A 228 -5.80 -4.26 -13.26
C LEU A 228 -6.36 -5.48 -14.00
N THR A 229 -6.57 -5.35 -15.30
CA THR A 229 -6.91 -6.50 -16.15
C THR A 229 -5.63 -7.27 -16.46
N VAL A 230 -5.68 -8.58 -16.28
CA VAL A 230 -4.57 -9.50 -16.54
C VAL A 230 -4.90 -10.49 -17.64
N PRO A 231 -3.89 -11.13 -18.30
CA PRO A 231 -4.11 -12.19 -19.27
C PRO A 231 -4.89 -13.39 -18.71
N ASP A 232 -5.58 -14.14 -19.58
CA ASP A 232 -6.44 -15.25 -19.17
C ASP A 232 -5.68 -16.39 -18.47
N ASP A 233 -4.41 -16.58 -18.79
CA ASP A 233 -3.53 -17.58 -18.21
C ASP A 233 -2.87 -17.14 -16.88
N PHE A 234 -3.09 -15.90 -16.44
CA PHE A 234 -2.43 -15.33 -15.26
C PHE A 234 -2.62 -16.19 -14.00
N PHE A 235 -3.82 -16.71 -13.75
CA PHE A 235 -4.11 -17.50 -12.55
C PHE A 235 -3.63 -18.95 -12.65
N SER A 236 -3.18 -19.42 -13.82
CA SER A 236 -2.50 -20.71 -13.97
C SER A 236 -1.00 -20.64 -13.64
N LEU A 237 -0.43 -19.44 -13.55
CA LEU A 237 0.95 -19.22 -13.13
C LEU A 237 1.14 -19.55 -11.65
N SER A 238 2.35 -19.99 -11.28
CA SER A 238 2.73 -20.06 -9.87
C SER A 238 2.65 -18.69 -9.22
N LYS A 239 2.45 -18.64 -7.89
CA LYS A 239 2.31 -17.37 -7.19
C LYS A 239 3.52 -16.44 -7.40
N ILE A 240 4.74 -16.98 -7.46
CA ILE A 240 5.96 -16.21 -7.73
C ILE A 240 5.93 -15.61 -9.14
N GLU A 241 5.48 -16.38 -10.13
CA GLU A 241 5.32 -15.89 -11.51
C GLU A 241 4.20 -14.84 -11.61
N GLN A 242 3.09 -15.02 -10.86
CA GLN A 242 2.04 -14.00 -10.76
C GLN A 242 2.61 -12.67 -10.27
N TYR A 243 3.44 -12.66 -9.21
CA TYR A 243 4.07 -11.42 -8.71
C TYR A 243 5.00 -10.78 -9.74
N LYS A 244 5.83 -11.57 -10.43
CA LYS A 244 6.72 -11.07 -11.48
C LYS A 244 5.93 -10.47 -12.66
N ALA A 245 4.88 -11.14 -13.11
CA ALA A 245 4.02 -10.65 -14.18
C ALA A 245 3.27 -9.38 -13.74
N LEU A 246 2.75 -9.39 -12.50
CA LEU A 246 1.99 -8.28 -11.95
C LEU A 246 2.84 -7.01 -11.80
N ASP A 247 4.11 -7.13 -11.39
CA ASP A 247 5.04 -6.00 -11.29
C ASP A 247 5.22 -5.29 -12.63
N VAL A 248 5.41 -6.07 -13.71
CA VAL A 248 5.54 -5.52 -15.08
C VAL A 248 4.23 -4.91 -15.55
N LEU A 249 3.13 -5.65 -15.43
CA LEU A 249 1.80 -5.21 -15.89
C LEU A 249 1.34 -3.94 -15.19
N LEU A 250 1.56 -3.84 -13.87
CA LEU A 250 1.19 -2.68 -13.07
C LEU A 250 1.98 -1.44 -13.50
N ARG A 251 3.31 -1.55 -13.62
CA ARG A 251 4.18 -0.47 -14.11
C ARG A 251 3.71 0.03 -15.48
N ASP A 252 3.46 -0.89 -16.40
CA ASP A 252 3.13 -0.56 -17.79
C ASP A 252 1.73 0.04 -17.90
N ASP A 253 0.75 -0.44 -17.13
CA ASP A 253 -0.60 0.14 -17.09
C ASP A 253 -0.59 1.55 -16.50
N ILE A 254 0.16 1.78 -15.40
CA ILE A 254 0.32 3.12 -14.81
C ILE A 254 0.94 4.07 -15.85
N LYS A 255 2.03 3.65 -16.51
CA LYS A 255 2.75 4.44 -17.49
C LYS A 255 1.89 4.75 -18.72
N LYS A 256 1.27 3.72 -19.31
CA LYS A 256 0.50 3.83 -20.57
C LYS A 256 -0.75 4.68 -20.40
N HIS A 257 -1.43 4.54 -19.28
CA HIS A 257 -2.75 5.17 -19.06
C HIS A 257 -2.71 6.36 -18.11
N ASN A 258 -1.52 6.79 -17.64
CA ASN A 258 -1.36 7.88 -16.66
C ASN A 258 -2.30 7.74 -15.45
N ARG A 259 -2.44 6.49 -14.95
CA ARG A 259 -3.45 6.12 -13.93
C ARG A 259 -3.28 6.85 -12.60
N LEU A 260 -2.10 7.38 -12.32
CA LEU A 260 -1.81 8.11 -11.08
C LEU A 260 -1.78 9.63 -11.28
N ALA A 261 -2.44 10.15 -12.31
CA ALA A 261 -2.59 11.59 -12.50
C ALA A 261 -3.27 12.25 -11.29
N ASP A 262 -4.19 11.55 -10.64
CA ASP A 262 -4.73 11.87 -9.32
C ASP A 262 -5.24 10.62 -8.58
N SER A 263 -5.57 10.78 -7.28
CA SER A 263 -5.99 9.67 -6.41
C SER A 263 -7.39 9.13 -6.71
N ARG A 264 -8.19 9.74 -7.61
CA ARG A 264 -9.53 9.27 -7.99
C ARG A 264 -9.48 7.98 -8.81
N SER A 265 -8.33 7.67 -9.40
CA SER A 265 -8.10 6.39 -10.08
C SER A 265 -8.06 5.19 -9.13
N LEU A 266 -7.83 5.44 -7.84
CA LEU A 266 -7.76 4.45 -6.78
C LEU A 266 -9.10 4.41 -6.03
N SER A 267 -9.83 3.30 -6.22
CA SER A 267 -11.13 3.13 -5.55
C SER A 267 -10.94 2.72 -4.08
N PRO A 268 -11.77 3.20 -3.14
CA PRO A 268 -11.76 2.64 -1.78
C PRO A 268 -12.14 1.17 -1.82
N LEU A 269 -11.46 0.34 -1.03
CA LEU A 269 -11.69 -1.09 -0.93
C LEU A 269 -11.85 -1.50 0.54
N PRO A 270 -13.00 -2.04 0.96
CA PRO A 270 -13.16 -2.67 2.26
C PRO A 270 -12.33 -3.95 2.33
N ILE A 271 -11.18 -3.92 3.01
CA ILE A 271 -10.18 -5.00 3.02
C ILE A 271 -10.74 -6.30 3.57
N LEU A 272 -11.51 -6.24 4.65
CA LEU A 272 -12.10 -7.43 5.26
C LEU A 272 -13.21 -8.05 4.40
N GLY A 273 -13.62 -7.38 3.32
CA GLY A 273 -14.56 -7.91 2.33
C GLY A 273 -13.90 -8.82 1.29
N VAL A 274 -12.58 -8.74 1.11
CA VAL A 274 -11.88 -9.59 0.13
C VAL A 274 -12.03 -11.06 0.55
N PRO A 275 -12.61 -11.93 -0.29
CA PRO A 275 -12.81 -13.33 0.07
C PRO A 275 -11.54 -14.03 0.53
N GLY A 276 -11.62 -14.75 1.64
CA GLY A 276 -10.47 -15.43 2.25
C GLY A 276 -9.60 -14.57 3.18
N TRP A 277 -9.76 -13.24 3.21
CA TRP A 277 -8.92 -12.36 4.04
C TRP A 277 -9.45 -12.14 5.46
N TYR A 278 -10.69 -12.49 5.72
CA TYR A 278 -11.32 -12.36 7.03
C TYR A 278 -12.37 -13.46 7.25
N SER A 279 -12.34 -14.11 8.41
CA SER A 279 -13.21 -15.27 8.66
C SER A 279 -14.71 -14.95 8.56
N ALA A 280 -15.14 -13.80 9.08
CA ALA A 280 -16.57 -13.41 9.08
C ALA A 280 -17.11 -13.15 7.66
N ASN A 281 -16.26 -12.89 6.65
CA ASN A 281 -16.71 -12.66 5.29
C ASN A 281 -17.14 -13.93 4.54
N SER A 282 -17.00 -15.11 5.18
CA SER A 282 -17.62 -16.34 4.67
C SER A 282 -19.15 -16.31 4.73
N ASN A 283 -19.71 -15.52 5.67
CA ASN A 283 -21.13 -15.28 5.77
C ASN A 283 -21.56 -14.10 4.87
N PRO A 284 -22.46 -14.28 3.90
CA PRO A 284 -22.99 -13.20 3.05
C PRO A 284 -23.59 -12.01 3.82
N GLU A 285 -24.13 -12.24 5.02
CA GLU A 285 -24.71 -11.18 5.85
C GLU A 285 -23.65 -10.14 6.32
N PHE A 286 -22.38 -10.53 6.40
CA PHE A 286 -21.29 -9.62 6.72
C PHE A 286 -21.27 -8.38 5.79
N TYR A 287 -21.63 -8.58 4.53
CA TYR A 287 -21.64 -7.52 3.51
C TYR A 287 -22.87 -6.59 3.58
N ASN A 288 -23.84 -6.86 4.50
CA ASN A 288 -24.98 -5.99 4.74
C ASN A 288 -24.62 -4.76 5.61
N ASN A 289 -23.44 -4.73 6.21
CA ASN A 289 -22.96 -3.59 6.99
C ASN A 289 -22.64 -2.38 6.08
N LYS A 290 -23.62 -1.49 5.90
CA LYS A 290 -23.54 -0.31 5.03
C LYS A 290 -22.56 0.77 5.54
N ASP A 291 -22.20 0.76 6.82
CA ASP A 291 -21.21 1.69 7.37
C ASP A 291 -19.80 1.32 6.93
N TYR A 292 -19.57 0.05 6.65
CA TYR A 292 -18.31 -0.46 6.12
C TYR A 292 -18.36 -0.64 4.59
N PHE A 293 -19.36 -1.33 4.08
CA PHE A 293 -19.58 -1.56 2.63
C PHE A 293 -20.40 -0.42 2.03
N ARG A 294 -19.85 0.79 2.07
CA ARG A 294 -20.54 2.00 1.64
C ARG A 294 -20.87 1.95 0.15
N PRO A 295 -22.10 2.34 -0.26
CA PRO A 295 -22.44 2.49 -1.66
C PRO A 295 -21.63 3.65 -2.28
N LYS A 296 -21.51 3.63 -3.60
CA LYS A 296 -20.89 4.73 -4.34
C LYS A 296 -21.74 6.01 -4.19
N HIS A 297 -21.11 7.11 -3.80
CA HIS A 297 -21.78 8.40 -3.77
C HIS A 297 -22.15 8.82 -5.19
N VAL A 298 -23.44 8.87 -5.51
CA VAL A 298 -23.96 9.52 -6.70
C VAL A 298 -24.02 11.02 -6.37
N LYS A 299 -23.21 11.85 -7.04
CA LYS A 299 -23.44 13.31 -6.97
C LYS A 299 -24.85 13.59 -7.44
N LYS A 300 -25.71 14.11 -6.56
CA LYS A 300 -26.99 14.70 -7.00
C LYS A 300 -26.64 15.81 -7.97
N ILE A 301 -27.02 15.66 -9.22
CA ILE A 301 -27.02 16.78 -10.18
C ILE A 301 -28.03 17.76 -9.60
N SER A 302 -27.53 18.89 -9.07
CA SER A 302 -28.41 19.99 -8.68
C SER A 302 -29.06 20.51 -9.97
N ASN A 303 -30.37 20.31 -10.11
CA ASN A 303 -31.18 21.00 -11.10
C ASN A 303 -31.26 22.49 -10.72
N ALA A 304 -30.16 23.20 -10.92
CA ALA A 304 -30.09 24.65 -10.79
C ALA A 304 -29.54 25.20 -12.10
N ASP A 305 -30.30 25.01 -13.15
CA ASP A 305 -30.27 25.83 -14.38
C ASP A 305 -31.52 25.47 -15.18
N LYS A 306 -32.66 26.02 -14.71
CA LYS A 306 -33.84 26.26 -15.51
C LYS A 306 -34.22 27.71 -15.36
#